data_ad413aede53af87a36cee29ae4d6b7f2
#
_entry.id   ad413aede53af87a36cee29ae4d6b7f2
#
_cell.length_a   1.000
_cell.length_b   1.000
_cell.length_c   1.000
_cell.angle_alpha   90.00
_cell.angle_beta   90.00
_cell.angle_gamma   90.00
#
_symmetry.space_group_name_H-M   'P 1'
#
loop_
_entity.id
_entity.type
_entity.pdbx_description
1 polymer ?
#
loop_
_entity_poly.entity_id
_entity_poly.type
_entity_poly.pdbx_seq_one_letter_code
_entity_poly.pdbx_strand_id
1 'polypeptide(L)'
;VIIAQVSDIHAAENNDNLTRFERALTWIDLITPDALVLTGDLIDDNWRDGYAAIAAQLNKRSYPSFILPGNSDDRAAMKSILHCHYWCNSGENDALHFVADIGELRLIGLDTTIQENPAGAIGEHLPWLADNLISDGPANSILFMHHPVIRSGIPPLDQIMCRDVVKLAEFLSEHPRKPIAISAGHVHRSMAGQLAGIPAYICGSICPENPLWFGSAIVPPVNNFLSFMIHRYNDGEMVSHPVLL
;
A
#
# COMPACT_ATOMS: atom_id res chain seq x y z
N VAL A 1 -10.93 -15.29 -2.89
CA VAL A 1 -9.57 -14.72 -2.87
C VAL A 1 -9.38 -13.96 -1.58
N ILE A 2 -8.24 -14.18 -0.91
CA ILE A 2 -7.84 -13.49 0.32
C ILE A 2 -6.52 -12.77 0.06
N ILE A 3 -6.50 -11.45 0.18
CA ILE A 3 -5.31 -10.63 0.05
C ILE A 3 -4.97 -10.02 1.41
N ALA A 4 -3.77 -10.27 1.91
CA ALA A 4 -3.25 -9.54 3.06
C ALA A 4 -2.56 -8.27 2.57
N GLN A 5 -2.73 -7.16 3.29
CA GLN A 5 -2.01 -5.91 3.06
C GLN A 5 -1.29 -5.49 4.33
N VAL A 6 -0.02 -5.21 4.20
CA VAL A 6 0.84 -4.64 5.24
C VAL A 6 1.41 -3.33 4.73
N SER A 7 1.61 -2.36 5.60
CA SER A 7 2.14 -1.04 5.24
C SER A 7 3.02 -0.48 6.35
N ASP A 8 3.89 0.46 5.97
CA ASP A 8 4.58 1.34 6.92
C ASP A 8 5.33 0.53 8.00
N ILE A 9 6.32 -0.26 7.53
CA ILE A 9 7.18 -1.07 8.41
C ILE A 9 8.18 -0.15 9.12
N HIS A 10 8.79 0.80 8.38
CA HIS A 10 9.81 1.72 8.89
C HIS A 10 10.92 1.01 9.67
N ALA A 11 11.45 -0.07 9.06
CA ALA A 11 12.53 -0.84 9.68
C ALA A 11 13.81 0.00 9.75
N ALA A 12 14.43 0.05 10.93
CA ALA A 12 15.70 0.69 11.16
C ALA A 12 16.55 -0.15 12.11
N GLU A 13 17.88 0.09 12.12
CA GLU A 13 18.81 -0.66 12.95
C GLU A 13 18.49 -0.58 14.45
N ASN A 14 17.90 0.52 14.88
CA ASN A 14 17.67 0.87 16.29
C ASN A 14 16.21 0.73 16.74
N ASN A 15 15.34 0.08 15.95
CA ASN A 15 13.94 -0.16 16.34
C ASN A 15 13.56 -1.65 16.26
N ASP A 16 12.37 -1.99 16.75
CA ASP A 16 11.85 -3.37 16.78
C ASP A 16 10.85 -3.67 15.64
N ASN A 17 10.77 -2.81 14.63
CA ASN A 17 9.75 -2.90 13.59
C ASN A 17 9.84 -4.17 12.75
N LEU A 18 11.04 -4.73 12.53
CA LEU A 18 11.18 -6.05 11.90
C LEU A 18 10.60 -7.19 12.75
N THR A 19 10.69 -7.10 14.07
CA THR A 19 10.05 -8.06 14.98
C THR A 19 8.53 -7.92 14.94
N ARG A 20 8.03 -6.68 14.89
CA ARG A 20 6.60 -6.39 14.72
C ARG A 20 6.10 -6.92 13.37
N PHE A 21 6.85 -6.75 12.30
CA PHE A 21 6.53 -7.29 10.98
C PHE A 21 6.47 -8.84 11.00
N GLU A 22 7.43 -9.51 11.62
CA GLU A 22 7.40 -10.98 11.78
C GLU A 22 6.16 -11.46 12.57
N ARG A 23 5.74 -10.71 13.60
CA ARG A 23 4.49 -11.01 14.32
C ARG A 23 3.27 -10.90 13.41
N ALA A 24 3.19 -9.85 12.58
CA ALA A 24 2.11 -9.70 11.61
C ALA A 24 2.11 -10.88 10.62
N LEU A 25 3.26 -11.22 10.05
CA LEU A 25 3.39 -12.33 9.11
C LEU A 25 3.01 -13.68 9.75
N THR A 26 3.41 -13.91 11.01
CA THR A 26 3.05 -15.14 11.75
C THR A 26 1.54 -15.26 11.93
N TRP A 27 0.84 -14.15 12.15
CA TRP A 27 -0.62 -14.14 12.21
C TRP A 27 -1.24 -14.37 10.84
N ILE A 28 -0.71 -13.71 9.81
CA ILE A 28 -1.17 -13.84 8.41
C ILE A 28 -1.00 -15.29 7.92
N ASP A 29 0.07 -15.97 8.31
CA ASP A 29 0.32 -17.37 7.98
C ASP A 29 -0.82 -18.30 8.45
N LEU A 30 -1.54 -17.96 9.52
CA LEU A 30 -2.67 -18.76 10.04
C LEU A 30 -3.88 -18.77 9.09
N ILE A 31 -4.05 -17.72 8.28
CA ILE A 31 -5.15 -17.64 7.30
C ILE A 31 -4.73 -18.04 5.89
N THR A 32 -3.43 -18.23 5.66
CA THR A 32 -2.86 -18.62 4.35
C THR A 32 -3.46 -17.82 3.19
N PRO A 33 -3.17 -16.50 3.08
CA PRO A 33 -3.73 -15.67 2.02
C PRO A 33 -3.25 -16.12 0.63
N ASP A 34 -4.01 -15.77 -0.40
CA ASP A 34 -3.62 -16.02 -1.79
C ASP A 34 -2.48 -15.09 -2.25
N ALA A 35 -2.35 -13.93 -1.63
CA ALA A 35 -1.22 -13.00 -1.82
C ALA A 35 -1.07 -12.03 -0.65
N LEU A 36 0.14 -11.47 -0.52
CA LEU A 36 0.48 -10.37 0.38
C LEU A 36 0.89 -9.15 -0.45
N VAL A 37 0.38 -7.96 -0.11
CA VAL A 37 0.79 -6.68 -0.69
C VAL A 37 1.43 -5.82 0.39
N LEU A 38 2.64 -5.31 0.12
CA LEU A 38 3.30 -4.31 0.96
C LEU A 38 3.15 -2.94 0.27
N THR A 39 2.52 -2.00 0.96
CA THR A 39 2.20 -0.69 0.39
C THR A 39 3.15 0.42 0.84
N GLY A 40 4.44 0.09 0.91
CA GLY A 40 5.54 1.05 1.03
C GLY A 40 5.95 1.42 2.46
N ASP A 41 6.90 2.34 2.53
CA ASP A 41 7.62 2.77 3.74
C ASP A 41 8.19 1.57 4.49
N LEU A 42 9.08 0.84 3.77
CA LEU A 42 9.67 -0.40 4.28
C LEU A 42 10.77 -0.14 5.28
N ILE A 43 11.60 0.89 5.03
CA ILE A 43 12.77 1.22 5.86
C ILE A 43 12.80 2.70 6.23
N ASP A 44 13.50 3.01 7.31
CA ASP A 44 13.90 4.36 7.70
C ASP A 44 15.43 4.54 7.60
N ASP A 45 15.89 5.79 7.71
CA ASP A 45 17.31 6.19 7.83
C ASP A 45 18.22 5.64 6.72
N ASN A 46 17.68 5.32 5.54
CA ASN A 46 18.40 4.63 4.45
C ASN A 46 19.05 3.30 4.88
N TRP A 47 18.48 2.62 5.85
CA TRP A 47 18.99 1.32 6.32
C TRP A 47 18.74 0.20 5.30
N ARG A 48 19.58 0.15 4.25
CA ARG A 48 19.42 -0.77 3.10
C ARG A 48 19.40 -2.25 3.47
N ASP A 49 20.09 -2.64 4.57
CA ASP A 49 20.04 -4.02 5.07
C ASP A 49 18.63 -4.42 5.51
N GLY A 50 17.76 -3.46 5.84
CA GLY A 50 16.37 -3.65 6.12
C GLY A 50 15.60 -4.28 4.95
N TYR A 51 15.88 -3.89 3.71
CA TYR A 51 15.26 -4.54 2.53
C TYR A 51 15.62 -6.03 2.44
N ALA A 52 16.89 -6.38 2.66
CA ALA A 52 17.31 -7.77 2.66
C ALA A 52 16.67 -8.57 3.82
N ALA A 53 16.54 -7.94 4.99
CA ALA A 53 15.87 -8.55 6.15
C ALA A 53 14.38 -8.79 5.88
N ILE A 54 13.68 -7.83 5.27
CA ILE A 54 12.28 -7.96 4.85
C ILE A 54 12.15 -9.07 3.81
N ALA A 55 12.98 -9.08 2.77
CA ALA A 55 12.99 -10.12 1.75
C ALA A 55 13.19 -11.52 2.36
N ALA A 56 14.11 -11.65 3.32
CA ALA A 56 14.36 -12.91 4.01
C ALA A 56 13.15 -13.39 4.83
N GLN A 57 12.35 -12.49 5.38
CA GLN A 57 11.10 -12.85 6.04
C GLN A 57 10.03 -13.28 5.02
N LEU A 58 9.85 -12.54 3.93
CA LEU A 58 8.88 -12.87 2.87
C LEU A 58 9.19 -14.21 2.19
N ASN A 59 10.45 -14.50 1.93
CA ASN A 59 10.90 -15.75 1.30
C ASN A 59 10.62 -17.04 2.13
N LYS A 60 10.26 -16.89 3.41
CA LYS A 60 9.82 -18.03 4.23
C LYS A 60 8.36 -18.42 3.98
N ARG A 61 7.59 -17.62 3.25
CA ARG A 61 6.15 -17.78 3.02
C ARG A 61 5.88 -18.48 1.70
N SER A 62 4.79 -19.25 1.65
CA SER A 62 4.38 -19.99 0.46
C SER A 62 3.52 -19.19 -0.51
N TYR A 63 2.97 -18.05 -0.06
CA TYR A 63 2.16 -17.16 -0.88
C TYR A 63 3.03 -16.05 -1.52
N PRO A 64 2.67 -15.57 -2.71
CA PRO A 64 3.39 -14.50 -3.38
C PRO A 64 3.25 -13.18 -2.62
N SER A 65 4.31 -12.36 -2.68
CA SER A 65 4.34 -11.03 -2.10
C SER A 65 4.62 -9.98 -3.17
N PHE A 66 3.84 -8.91 -3.19
CA PHE A 66 3.96 -7.78 -4.10
C PHE A 66 4.28 -6.51 -3.31
N ILE A 67 5.26 -5.75 -3.75
CA ILE A 67 5.84 -4.65 -2.99
C ILE A 67 5.76 -3.35 -3.79
N LEU A 68 5.25 -2.30 -3.17
CA LEU A 68 5.33 -0.91 -3.64
C LEU A 68 6.32 -0.13 -2.78
N PRO A 69 6.96 0.89 -3.32
CA PRO A 69 7.70 1.86 -2.53
C PRO A 69 6.77 2.84 -1.83
N GLY A 70 7.22 3.37 -0.69
CA GLY A 70 6.69 4.56 -0.06
C GLY A 70 7.70 5.71 -0.13
N ASN A 71 7.38 6.84 0.51
CA ASN A 71 8.23 8.03 0.45
C ASN A 71 9.53 7.92 1.24
N SER A 72 9.64 6.97 2.16
CA SER A 72 10.89 6.68 2.88
C SER A 72 11.82 5.75 2.10
N ASP A 73 11.33 5.13 1.02
CA ASP A 73 12.05 4.10 0.28
C ASP A 73 12.90 4.67 -0.87
N ASP A 74 14.05 4.02 -1.12
CA ASP A 74 14.91 4.25 -2.28
C ASP A 74 14.60 3.22 -3.38
N ARG A 75 13.91 3.62 -4.45
CA ARG A 75 13.52 2.74 -5.58
C ARG A 75 14.72 2.02 -6.22
N ALA A 76 15.86 2.69 -6.34
CA ALA A 76 17.06 2.09 -6.94
C ALA A 76 17.63 0.98 -6.03
N ALA A 77 17.67 1.24 -4.72
CA ALA A 77 18.08 0.23 -3.75
C ALA A 77 17.09 -0.94 -3.70
N MET A 78 15.77 -0.67 -3.71
CA MET A 78 14.75 -1.71 -3.78
C MET A 78 14.95 -2.62 -4.99
N LYS A 79 15.12 -2.05 -6.20
CA LYS A 79 15.40 -2.83 -7.42
C LYS A 79 16.61 -3.72 -7.27
N SER A 80 17.70 -3.18 -6.71
CA SER A 80 18.99 -3.88 -6.61
C SER A 80 19.03 -4.97 -5.55
N ILE A 81 18.15 -4.91 -4.52
CA ILE A 81 18.16 -5.83 -3.38
C ILE A 81 17.00 -6.83 -3.43
N LEU A 82 15.79 -6.36 -3.77
CA LEU A 82 14.59 -7.19 -3.73
C LEU A 82 14.40 -8.04 -5.00
N HIS A 83 14.97 -7.62 -6.14
CA HIS A 83 14.94 -8.33 -7.43
C HIS A 83 13.53 -8.81 -7.85
N CYS A 84 12.49 -8.01 -7.60
CA CYS A 84 11.11 -8.38 -7.91
C CYS A 84 10.86 -8.33 -9.42
N HIS A 85 10.58 -9.49 -10.04
CA HIS A 85 10.39 -9.59 -11.50
C HIS A 85 9.04 -9.06 -11.96
N TYR A 86 8.09 -8.87 -11.05
CA TYR A 86 6.75 -8.36 -11.35
C TYR A 86 6.69 -6.83 -11.51
N TRP A 87 7.74 -6.11 -11.13
CA TRP A 87 7.77 -4.68 -11.41
C TRP A 87 7.84 -4.42 -12.91
N CYS A 88 6.81 -3.75 -13.42
CA CYS A 88 6.76 -3.35 -14.80
C CYS A 88 7.78 -2.24 -15.04
N ASN A 89 8.61 -2.37 -16.06
CA ASN A 89 9.45 -1.27 -16.53
C ASN A 89 8.54 -0.27 -17.24
N SER A 90 7.88 0.60 -16.51
CA SER A 90 6.98 1.61 -17.04
C SER A 90 7.73 2.90 -17.33
N GLY A 91 8.32 2.99 -18.54
CA GLY A 91 8.71 4.24 -19.16
C GLY A 91 9.77 5.07 -18.43
N GLU A 92 9.72 6.37 -18.65
CA GLU A 92 10.79 7.33 -18.34
C GLU A 92 11.07 7.57 -16.84
N ASN A 93 10.18 7.17 -15.92
CA ASN A 93 10.25 7.55 -14.51
C ASN A 93 10.69 6.45 -13.54
N ASP A 94 11.11 5.29 -14.02
CA ASP A 94 11.62 4.18 -13.18
C ASP A 94 10.65 3.71 -12.07
N ALA A 95 9.35 3.97 -12.25
CA ALA A 95 8.32 3.63 -11.27
C ALA A 95 8.19 2.11 -11.08
N LEU A 96 7.94 1.70 -9.83
CA LEU A 96 7.83 0.30 -9.43
C LEU A 96 6.36 -0.16 -9.42
N HIS A 97 5.67 0.05 -10.54
CA HIS A 97 4.30 -0.45 -10.71
C HIS A 97 4.28 -1.97 -10.84
N PHE A 98 3.17 -2.60 -10.45
CA PHE A 98 2.94 -4.00 -10.74
C PHE A 98 1.48 -4.28 -11.11
N VAL A 99 1.27 -5.37 -11.85
CA VAL A 99 -0.03 -6.00 -12.06
C VAL A 99 0.12 -7.49 -11.80
N ALA A 100 -0.82 -8.06 -11.05
CA ALA A 100 -0.87 -9.49 -10.78
C ALA A 100 -2.31 -9.98 -10.74
N ASP A 101 -2.60 -11.07 -11.41
CA ASP A 101 -3.92 -11.70 -11.41
C ASP A 101 -3.90 -12.86 -10.40
N ILE A 102 -4.75 -12.77 -9.38
CA ILE A 102 -4.90 -13.75 -8.31
C ILE A 102 -6.33 -14.29 -8.38
N GLY A 103 -6.49 -15.46 -9.01
CA GLY A 103 -7.81 -16.00 -9.30
C GLY A 103 -8.67 -15.03 -10.11
N GLU A 104 -9.82 -14.63 -9.57
CA GLU A 104 -10.77 -13.72 -10.24
C GLU A 104 -10.52 -12.23 -9.91
N LEU A 105 -9.43 -11.91 -9.24
CA LEU A 105 -9.10 -10.56 -8.79
C LEU A 105 -7.77 -10.10 -9.37
N ARG A 106 -7.75 -8.90 -9.95
CA ARG A 106 -6.54 -8.22 -10.39
C ARG A 106 -6.02 -7.29 -9.30
N LEU A 107 -4.76 -7.42 -8.94
CA LEU A 107 -4.05 -6.51 -8.08
C LEU A 107 -3.26 -5.53 -8.95
N ILE A 108 -3.52 -4.24 -8.81
CA ILE A 108 -2.81 -3.17 -9.51
C ILE A 108 -2.06 -2.37 -8.46
N GLY A 109 -0.74 -2.40 -8.50
CA GLY A 109 0.12 -1.60 -7.63
C GLY A 109 0.63 -0.38 -8.38
N LEU A 110 0.28 0.80 -7.88
CA LEU A 110 0.69 2.07 -8.45
C LEU A 110 1.72 2.74 -7.55
N ASP A 111 2.95 2.86 -8.03
CA ASP A 111 3.99 3.66 -7.39
C ASP A 111 3.63 5.13 -7.53
N THR A 112 3.36 5.77 -6.42
CA THR A 112 2.98 7.19 -6.34
C THR A 112 4.11 8.05 -5.80
N THR A 113 5.32 7.49 -5.61
CA THR A 113 6.43 8.22 -4.99
C THR A 113 7.01 9.28 -5.90
N ILE A 114 7.36 10.41 -5.34
CA ILE A 114 8.12 11.49 -5.97
C ILE A 114 9.50 11.53 -5.33
N GLN A 115 10.53 11.51 -6.13
CA GLN A 115 11.90 11.56 -5.59
C GLN A 115 12.09 12.77 -4.67
N GLU A 116 12.66 12.52 -3.49
CA GLU A 116 12.94 13.54 -2.47
C GLU A 116 11.71 14.37 -2.02
N ASN A 117 10.51 13.79 -2.10
CA ASN A 117 9.29 14.46 -1.69
C ASN A 117 8.41 13.52 -0.86
N PRO A 118 7.94 13.93 0.33
CA PRO A 118 7.07 13.09 1.14
C PRO A 118 5.64 12.94 0.60
N ALA A 119 5.22 13.79 -0.35
CA ALA A 119 3.90 13.67 -0.98
C ALA A 119 3.98 12.77 -2.23
N GLY A 120 2.89 12.09 -2.53
CA GLY A 120 2.76 11.30 -3.75
C GLY A 120 2.18 12.08 -4.93
N ALA A 121 2.27 11.50 -6.13
CA ALA A 121 1.58 11.97 -7.34
C ALA A 121 1.02 10.80 -8.14
N ILE A 122 -0.08 11.04 -8.84
CA ILE A 122 -0.75 10.02 -9.66
C ILE A 122 -0.98 10.47 -11.10
N GLY A 123 -0.95 11.78 -11.36
CA GLY A 123 -1.37 12.35 -12.65
C GLY A 123 -0.63 11.78 -13.86
N GLU A 124 0.68 11.58 -13.76
CA GLU A 124 1.52 11.04 -14.85
C GLU A 124 1.32 9.52 -15.06
N HIS A 125 0.76 8.82 -14.07
CA HIS A 125 0.56 7.37 -14.12
C HIS A 125 -0.84 6.95 -14.60
N LEU A 126 -1.75 7.91 -14.84
CA LEU A 126 -3.11 7.62 -15.31
C LEU A 126 -3.17 6.87 -16.63
N PRO A 127 -2.31 7.14 -17.66
CA PRO A 127 -2.31 6.35 -18.88
C PRO A 127 -1.96 4.88 -18.61
N TRP A 128 -0.93 4.61 -17.80
CA TRP A 128 -0.56 3.25 -17.41
C TRP A 128 -1.69 2.55 -16.65
N LEU A 129 -2.35 3.25 -15.73
CA LEU A 129 -3.50 2.73 -15.00
C LEU A 129 -4.66 2.39 -15.95
N ALA A 130 -4.96 3.27 -16.93
CA ALA A 130 -6.01 3.05 -17.93
C ALA A 130 -5.79 1.74 -18.69
N ASP A 131 -4.59 1.53 -19.21
CA ASP A 131 -4.23 0.33 -19.97
C ASP A 131 -4.39 -0.94 -19.13
N ASN A 132 -4.03 -0.88 -17.86
CA ASN A 132 -4.07 -2.05 -16.98
C ASN A 132 -5.44 -2.33 -16.36
N LEU A 133 -6.33 -1.37 -16.33
CA LEU A 133 -7.74 -1.59 -15.96
C LEU A 133 -8.53 -2.30 -17.07
N ILE A 134 -8.19 -2.09 -18.34
CA ILE A 134 -8.91 -2.68 -19.48
C ILE A 134 -8.21 -3.89 -20.11
N SER A 135 -6.96 -4.17 -19.75
CA SER A 135 -6.22 -5.31 -20.29
C SER A 135 -6.93 -6.64 -20.04
N ASP A 136 -6.61 -7.65 -20.83
CA ASP A 136 -7.17 -8.99 -20.67
C ASP A 136 -6.89 -9.52 -19.27
N GLY A 137 -7.88 -10.20 -18.67
CA GLY A 137 -7.79 -10.76 -17.32
C GLY A 137 -9.04 -10.49 -16.47
N PRO A 138 -8.94 -10.60 -15.14
CA PRO A 138 -10.03 -10.39 -14.22
C PRO A 138 -10.71 -9.02 -14.39
N ALA A 139 -12.06 -9.03 -14.35
CA ALA A 139 -12.84 -7.80 -14.49
C ALA A 139 -12.78 -6.92 -13.23
N ASN A 140 -12.60 -7.54 -12.08
CA ASN A 140 -12.53 -6.86 -10.78
C ASN A 140 -11.08 -6.65 -10.39
N SER A 141 -10.77 -5.45 -9.90
CA SER A 141 -9.41 -5.11 -9.47
C SER A 141 -9.42 -4.34 -8.15
N ILE A 142 -8.33 -4.45 -7.39
CA ILE A 142 -7.99 -3.56 -6.28
C ILE A 142 -6.80 -2.73 -6.71
N LEU A 143 -6.89 -1.41 -6.53
CA LEU A 143 -5.80 -0.47 -6.74
C LEU A 143 -5.06 -0.25 -5.42
N PHE A 144 -3.81 -0.69 -5.34
CA PHE A 144 -2.91 -0.44 -4.22
C PHE A 144 -1.94 0.69 -4.53
N MET A 145 -1.67 1.52 -3.54
CA MET A 145 -0.69 2.60 -3.61
C MET A 145 -0.15 2.91 -2.20
N HIS A 146 0.90 3.71 -2.10
CA HIS A 146 1.36 4.14 -0.78
C HIS A 146 0.56 5.36 -0.29
N HIS A 147 0.57 6.45 -1.04
CA HIS A 147 -0.05 7.71 -0.62
C HIS A 147 -1.58 7.65 -0.71
N PRO A 148 -2.32 8.13 0.31
CA PRO A 148 -3.77 8.06 0.36
C PRO A 148 -4.43 9.03 -0.62
N VAL A 149 -5.62 8.65 -1.09
CA VAL A 149 -6.50 9.46 -1.94
C VAL A 149 -7.66 10.08 -1.18
N ILE A 150 -7.78 9.78 0.10
CA ILE A 150 -8.76 10.38 1.01
C ILE A 150 -8.04 11.13 2.13
N ARG A 151 -8.63 12.24 2.57
CA ARG A 151 -8.06 13.04 3.66
C ARG A 151 -8.21 12.32 4.99
N SER A 152 -7.15 12.33 5.77
CA SER A 152 -7.13 11.75 7.12
C SER A 152 -7.79 12.67 8.17
N GLY A 153 -7.84 13.97 7.89
CA GLY A 153 -8.18 15.00 8.87
C GLY A 153 -7.02 15.33 9.81
N ILE A 154 -5.87 14.69 9.65
CA ILE A 154 -4.64 14.98 10.40
C ILE A 154 -3.84 15.99 9.58
N PRO A 155 -3.77 17.29 9.99
CA PRO A 155 -3.30 18.36 9.12
C PRO A 155 -1.93 18.17 8.49
N PRO A 156 -0.87 17.69 9.19
CA PRO A 156 0.42 17.47 8.54
C PRO A 156 0.39 16.33 7.50
N LEU A 157 -0.38 15.26 7.74
CA LEU A 157 -0.48 14.13 6.83
C LEU A 157 -1.30 14.48 5.57
N ASP A 158 -2.33 15.31 5.73
CA ASP A 158 -3.13 15.77 4.59
C ASP A 158 -2.33 16.68 3.63
N GLN A 159 -1.22 17.27 4.08
CA GLN A 159 -0.33 18.08 3.23
C GLN A 159 0.59 17.22 2.36
N ILE A 160 0.83 15.98 2.76
CA ILE A 160 1.73 15.03 2.09
C ILE A 160 0.99 13.82 1.50
N MET A 161 -0.33 13.88 1.39
CA MET A 161 -1.13 12.88 0.70
C MET A 161 -0.83 12.83 -0.81
N CYS A 162 -1.50 11.97 -1.56
CA CYS A 162 -1.37 11.92 -3.01
C CYS A 162 -1.85 13.23 -3.66
N ARG A 163 -1.07 13.74 -4.62
CA ARG A 163 -1.46 14.86 -5.49
C ARG A 163 -2.35 14.35 -6.62
N ASP A 164 -3.02 15.28 -7.30
CA ASP A 164 -3.87 14.99 -8.46
C ASP A 164 -5.06 14.06 -8.17
N VAL A 165 -5.50 13.95 -6.90
CA VAL A 165 -6.65 13.12 -6.52
C VAL A 165 -7.92 13.50 -7.27
N VAL A 166 -8.11 14.79 -7.61
CA VAL A 166 -9.26 15.24 -8.41
C VAL A 166 -9.20 14.65 -9.81
N LYS A 167 -8.02 14.66 -10.46
CA LYS A 167 -7.83 14.05 -11.79
C LYS A 167 -8.10 12.53 -11.75
N LEU A 168 -7.65 11.86 -10.68
CA LEU A 168 -7.96 10.43 -10.49
C LEU A 168 -9.46 10.20 -10.35
N ALA A 169 -10.16 11.03 -9.56
CA ALA A 169 -11.59 10.90 -9.37
C ALA A 169 -12.38 11.11 -10.67
N GLU A 170 -12.00 12.12 -11.47
CA GLU A 170 -12.57 12.37 -12.80
C GLU A 170 -12.32 11.18 -13.73
N PHE A 171 -11.05 10.75 -13.84
CA PHE A 171 -10.67 9.58 -14.64
C PHE A 171 -11.48 8.33 -14.26
N LEU A 172 -11.53 7.98 -12.97
CA LEU A 172 -12.27 6.80 -12.50
C LEU A 172 -13.79 6.94 -12.69
N SER A 173 -14.34 8.17 -12.65
CA SER A 173 -15.76 8.39 -12.88
C SER A 173 -16.18 8.07 -14.32
N GLU A 174 -15.30 8.36 -15.28
CA GLU A 174 -15.55 8.20 -16.71
C GLU A 174 -15.07 6.85 -17.26
N HIS A 175 -14.11 6.19 -16.58
CA HIS A 175 -13.50 4.96 -17.07
C HIS A 175 -14.51 3.79 -17.06
N PRO A 176 -14.58 2.97 -18.14
CA PRO A 176 -15.54 1.88 -18.28
C PRO A 176 -15.32 0.74 -17.26
N ARG A 177 -14.09 0.50 -16.85
CA ARG A 177 -13.73 -0.44 -15.78
C ARG A 177 -13.13 0.33 -14.62
N LYS A 178 -13.66 0.12 -13.42
CA LYS A 178 -13.22 0.76 -12.18
C LYS A 178 -12.68 -0.29 -11.22
N PRO A 179 -11.66 0.02 -10.41
CA PRO A 179 -11.33 -0.87 -9.30
C PRO A 179 -12.52 -0.97 -8.34
N ILE A 180 -12.71 -2.13 -7.74
CA ILE A 180 -13.75 -2.33 -6.71
C ILE A 180 -13.36 -1.72 -5.38
N ALA A 181 -12.08 -1.45 -5.19
CA ALA A 181 -11.53 -0.71 -4.04
C ALA A 181 -10.18 -0.07 -4.37
N ILE A 182 -9.84 0.95 -3.59
CA ILE A 182 -8.52 1.57 -3.52
C ILE A 182 -8.00 1.34 -2.10
N SER A 183 -6.73 0.93 -1.95
CA SER A 183 -6.14 0.76 -0.62
C SER A 183 -4.73 1.34 -0.57
N ALA A 184 -4.46 2.13 0.47
CA ALA A 184 -3.21 2.87 0.65
C ALA A 184 -2.59 2.61 2.03
N GLY A 185 -1.43 3.20 2.30
CA GLY A 185 -0.73 3.26 3.58
C GLY A 185 -0.52 4.68 4.07
N HIS A 186 0.72 5.01 4.48
CA HIS A 186 1.24 6.35 4.76
C HIS A 186 0.72 7.02 6.05
N VAL A 187 -0.52 6.82 6.42
CA VAL A 187 -1.14 7.54 7.55
C VAL A 187 -0.86 6.86 8.89
N HIS A 188 -0.40 5.61 8.86
CA HIS A 188 -0.20 4.74 10.02
C HIS A 188 -1.47 4.55 10.86
N ARG A 189 -2.65 4.59 10.22
CA ARG A 189 -3.95 4.36 10.87
C ARG A 189 -4.91 3.69 9.91
N SER A 190 -5.64 2.70 10.42
CA SER A 190 -6.72 2.09 9.62
C SER A 190 -7.87 3.06 9.47
N MET A 191 -8.23 3.36 8.22
CA MET A 191 -9.29 4.29 7.86
C MET A 191 -10.12 3.77 6.69
N ALA A 192 -11.34 4.24 6.56
CA ALA A 192 -12.23 3.95 5.43
C ALA A 192 -12.93 5.23 4.97
N GLY A 193 -13.09 5.35 3.66
CA GLY A 193 -13.78 6.44 2.97
C GLY A 193 -14.12 6.03 1.56
N GLN A 194 -14.26 6.99 0.66
CA GLN A 194 -14.52 6.72 -0.76
C GLN A 194 -13.93 7.80 -1.67
N LEU A 195 -13.60 7.42 -2.90
CA LEU A 195 -13.25 8.32 -4.00
C LEU A 195 -14.08 7.97 -5.22
N ALA A 196 -14.79 8.92 -5.81
CA ALA A 196 -15.64 8.71 -6.98
C ALA A 196 -16.63 7.52 -6.84
N GLY A 197 -17.16 7.30 -5.63
CA GLY A 197 -18.06 6.19 -5.32
C GLY A 197 -17.35 4.83 -5.11
N ILE A 198 -16.03 4.77 -5.23
CA ILE A 198 -15.22 3.57 -5.00
C ILE A 198 -14.78 3.56 -3.53
N PRO A 199 -14.98 2.46 -2.78
CA PRO A 199 -14.45 2.31 -1.43
C PRO A 199 -12.94 2.56 -1.40
N ALA A 200 -12.47 3.39 -0.47
CA ALA A 200 -11.06 3.71 -0.28
C ALA A 200 -10.65 3.43 1.16
N TYR A 201 -9.61 2.63 1.31
CA TYR A 201 -9.08 2.22 2.60
C TYR A 201 -7.66 2.76 2.80
N ILE A 202 -7.30 3.00 4.04
CA ILE A 202 -5.92 3.20 4.45
C ILE A 202 -5.59 2.06 5.42
N CYS A 203 -4.57 1.30 5.10
CA CYS A 203 -4.02 0.25 5.95
C CYS A 203 -3.40 0.89 7.19
N GLY A 204 -3.52 0.23 8.33
CA GLY A 204 -2.72 0.58 9.49
C GLY A 204 -1.24 0.21 9.29
N SER A 205 -0.41 0.46 10.28
CA SER A 205 1.04 0.32 10.16
C SER A 205 1.62 -0.80 11.01
N ILE A 206 2.78 -1.29 10.59
CA ILE A 206 3.64 -2.15 11.42
C ILE A 206 4.38 -1.29 12.45
N CYS A 207 4.89 -0.13 12.08
CA CYS A 207 5.46 0.84 13.01
C CYS A 207 4.37 1.40 13.96
N PRO A 208 4.74 2.15 15.00
CA PRO A 208 3.78 2.80 15.87
C PRO A 208 2.78 3.69 15.13
N GLU A 209 1.52 3.64 15.58
CA GLU A 209 0.40 4.39 15.00
C GLU A 209 0.55 5.91 15.21
N ASN A 210 0.17 6.71 14.23
CA ASN A 210 0.05 8.16 14.40
C ASN A 210 -1.19 8.51 15.26
N PRO A 211 -1.14 9.54 16.12
CA PRO A 211 -2.28 9.95 16.91
C PRO A 211 -3.41 10.49 16.04
N LEU A 212 -4.65 10.21 16.42
CA LEU A 212 -5.83 10.81 15.79
C LEU A 212 -5.94 12.27 16.25
N TRP A 213 -5.31 13.16 15.50
CA TRP A 213 -5.22 14.57 15.84
C TRP A 213 -5.79 15.46 14.74
N PHE A 214 -6.90 16.10 14.99
CA PHE A 214 -7.59 17.01 14.06
C PHE A 214 -7.17 18.47 14.21
N GLY A 215 -5.93 18.74 14.59
CA GLY A 215 -5.41 20.11 14.77
C GLY A 215 -5.76 20.73 16.12
N SER A 216 -6.27 19.96 17.09
CA SER A 216 -6.56 20.45 18.43
C SER A 216 -5.27 20.72 19.24
N ALA A 217 -5.38 21.53 20.29
CA ALA A 217 -4.26 21.78 21.22
C ALA A 217 -3.86 20.55 22.03
N ILE A 218 -4.75 19.56 22.13
CA ILE A 218 -4.52 18.31 22.87
C ILE A 218 -4.46 17.18 21.84
N VAL A 219 -3.34 16.46 21.85
CA VAL A 219 -3.11 15.27 21.04
C VAL A 219 -3.52 14.05 21.87
N PRO A 220 -4.52 13.26 21.43
CA PRO A 220 -4.91 12.04 22.13
C PRO A 220 -3.76 11.03 22.18
N PRO A 221 -3.66 10.23 23.25
CA PRO A 221 -2.67 9.16 23.32
C PRO A 221 -2.96 8.08 22.27
N VAL A 222 -1.91 7.42 21.81
CA VAL A 222 -2.02 6.25 20.93
C VAL A 222 -1.67 4.98 21.68
N ASN A 223 -2.29 3.88 21.26
CA ASN A 223 -1.86 2.55 21.63
C ASN A 223 -0.76 2.08 20.68
N ASN A 224 0.20 1.31 21.19
CA ASN A 224 1.30 0.80 20.37
C ASN A 224 0.94 -0.54 19.70
N PHE A 225 -0.27 -0.66 19.18
CA PHE A 225 -0.67 -1.80 18.35
C PHE A 225 0.00 -1.72 16.99
N LEU A 226 0.32 -2.87 16.43
CA LEU A 226 0.55 -2.97 14.98
C LEU A 226 -0.77 -3.31 14.31
N SER A 227 -0.96 -2.86 13.08
CA SER A 227 -2.18 -3.17 12.35
C SER A 227 -1.92 -3.37 10.86
N PHE A 228 -2.77 -4.18 10.24
CA PHE A 228 -2.74 -4.51 8.82
C PHE A 228 -4.16 -4.79 8.33
N MET A 229 -4.36 -5.05 7.05
CA MET A 229 -5.68 -5.34 6.48
C MET A 229 -5.73 -6.71 5.80
N ILE A 230 -6.91 -7.32 5.89
CA ILE A 230 -7.26 -8.50 5.11
C ILE A 230 -8.43 -8.14 4.21
N HIS A 231 -8.24 -8.26 2.90
CA HIS A 231 -9.27 -8.08 1.88
C HIS A 231 -9.74 -9.45 1.43
N ARG A 232 -11.00 -9.78 1.68
CA ARG A 232 -11.62 -11.01 1.21
C ARG A 232 -12.57 -10.68 0.06
N TYR A 233 -12.29 -11.28 -1.09
CA TYR A 233 -13.14 -11.19 -2.28
C TYR A 233 -13.78 -12.54 -2.56
N ASN A 234 -15.10 -12.56 -2.76
CA ASN A 234 -15.86 -13.75 -3.10
C ASN A 234 -17.14 -13.36 -3.86
N ASP A 235 -17.41 -14.01 -5.00
CA ASP A 235 -18.65 -13.85 -5.78
C ASP A 235 -19.04 -12.38 -6.08
N GLY A 236 -18.06 -11.54 -6.40
CA GLY A 236 -18.29 -10.12 -6.69
C GLY A 236 -18.34 -9.20 -5.46
N GLU A 237 -18.33 -9.75 -4.26
CA GLU A 237 -18.33 -8.98 -3.02
C GLU A 237 -16.92 -8.89 -2.41
N MET A 238 -16.57 -7.72 -1.91
CA MET A 238 -15.34 -7.51 -1.18
C MET A 238 -15.62 -7.01 0.23
N VAL A 239 -14.97 -7.65 1.21
CA VAL A 239 -14.97 -7.23 2.60
C VAL A 239 -13.52 -6.99 3.04
N SER A 240 -13.26 -5.85 3.66
CA SER A 240 -11.93 -5.48 4.17
C SER A 240 -11.95 -5.42 5.69
N HIS A 241 -11.08 -6.20 6.32
CA HIS A 241 -10.98 -6.31 7.76
C HIS A 241 -9.68 -5.66 8.26
N PRO A 242 -9.74 -4.56 9.05
CA PRO A 242 -8.57 -4.12 9.81
C PRO A 242 -8.31 -5.14 10.94
N VAL A 243 -7.05 -5.55 11.07
CA VAL A 243 -6.57 -6.45 12.14
C VAL A 243 -5.59 -5.68 13.01
N LEU A 244 -5.75 -5.77 14.33
CA LEU A 244 -4.88 -5.16 15.34
C LEU A 244 -4.26 -6.24 16.20
N LEU A 245 -2.95 -6.14 16.47
CA LEU A 245 -2.18 -7.07 17.32
C LEU A 245 -1.41 -6.34 18.43
#